data_66436cf243fa9ed5969c9a638dfc6531
#
_entry.id   66436cf243fa9ed5969c9a638dfc6531
#
_cell.length_a   1.000
_cell.length_b   1.000
_cell.length_c   1.000
_cell.angle_alpha   90.00
_cell.angle_beta   90.00
_cell.angle_gamma   90.00
#
_symmetry.space_group_name_H-M   'P 1'
#
loop_
_entity.id
_entity.type
_entity.pdbx_description
1 polymer ?
#
loop_
_entity_poly.entity_id
_entity_poly.type
_entity_poly.pdbx_seq_one_letter_code
_entity_poly.pdbx_strand_id
1 'polypeptide(L)'
;VHEDRRRGGATIARQRRGGLQEMTRMSRATAVAASATECEDPYNNGEEGRGMFRSQIRHSEITALLEKVRKRSYGTYLTKMTLRKVRGFQGEPITFDFPVTAIIGPNGGGKTTVLGAAACAYKAVQPKRFFAKSGKYDESMQDWTIEHELIDRGKDSRDTIKRTARFARQRWNRDALDRKTLVFGVSRTVPAIERKELSSYASNNFVVKDQDIHELSADVASAVSKILDKDVSAFRRMEVDSRGTVTLLTGATKTGTTYSEFHFGAGESSIIRMVNEIESIVDDEQPLIIIEEIENGLHPVATIRMVEYLIDVAQRKGVQCIFSTHSNDALKPLPNEAIWTATNDRLFQGKLDIASLRAITGQVEQKLAIFVEDDFAKMWLEAMLRQQGYSLDHIGIFPMQGDGTAVKMNEYHNRNPALTVKSICIIDGDSKEVNDAEKRIFRLPGAAPELVVFEQVLAKWPLIGGKVSVGLFQELAAADRIKVICDDTGRQCRDHHLLFAQLGEHLNMIPASSVAMAFVNQWAQAYPELVENLLNPLASSLPRETPPPASGSSKTEGDSSAPS
;
A
#
# COMPACT_ATOMS: atom_id res chain seq x y z
N VAL A 1 45.69 -56.48 -15.30
CA VAL A 1 47.12 -56.58 -15.56
C VAL A 1 47.69 -55.18 -15.42
N HIS A 2 48.26 -54.97 -14.28
CA HIS A 2 49.55 -54.36 -13.93
C HIS A 2 49.73 -52.86 -14.34
N GLU A 3 49.86 -52.04 -13.35
CA GLU A 3 51.12 -51.60 -12.67
C GLU A 3 51.90 -50.60 -13.50
N ASP A 4 52.52 -49.57 -13.07
CA ASP A 4 52.98 -49.19 -11.76
C ASP A 4 53.53 -47.74 -11.83
N ARG A 5 53.41 -47.00 -10.77
CA ARG A 5 54.43 -46.24 -10.03
C ARG A 5 55.30 -45.18 -10.74
N ARG A 6 55.35 -44.08 -10.24
CA ARG A 6 56.14 -43.45 -9.16
C ARG A 6 56.89 -42.17 -9.55
N ARG A 7 56.76 -41.22 -8.64
CA ARG A 7 57.80 -40.36 -8.04
C ARG A 7 58.49 -39.33 -8.94
N GLY A 8 58.68 -38.19 -8.54
CA GLY A 8 59.04 -37.42 -7.37
C GLY A 8 59.26 -36.00 -7.89
N GLY A 9 59.23 -35.03 -7.14
CA GLY A 9 59.80 -34.69 -5.91
C GLY A 9 60.44 -33.31 -6.00
N ALA A 10 59.92 -32.44 -5.19
CA ALA A 10 60.58 -31.38 -4.42
C ALA A 10 61.71 -30.54 -5.06
N THR A 11 61.64 -29.23 -4.90
CA THR A 11 62.49 -28.45 -3.99
C THR A 11 62.43 -26.97 -4.36
N ILE A 12 61.85 -26.13 -3.51
CA ILE A 12 62.44 -25.14 -2.61
C ILE A 12 63.28 -24.02 -3.23
N ALA A 13 62.90 -22.86 -2.88
CA ALA A 13 63.60 -21.71 -2.32
C ALA A 13 63.60 -20.43 -3.17
N ARG A 14 62.97 -19.42 -2.59
CA ARG A 14 63.59 -18.20 -1.99
C ARG A 14 64.36 -17.28 -2.92
N GLN A 15 63.87 -16.08 -3.02
CA GLN A 15 64.47 -14.79 -2.56
C GLN A 15 63.75 -13.66 -3.25
N ARG A 16 63.06 -12.76 -2.53
CA ARG A 16 63.55 -11.57 -1.82
C ARG A 16 63.95 -10.38 -2.74
N ARG A 17 63.15 -9.33 -2.58
CA ARG A 17 63.53 -7.90 -2.38
C ARG A 17 63.92 -7.06 -3.58
N GLY A 18 63.34 -5.90 -3.53
CA GLY A 18 63.80 -4.60 -4.07
C GLY A 18 62.86 -4.06 -5.14
N GLY A 19 62.40 -2.91 -5.14
CA GLY A 19 62.59 -1.68 -4.43
C GLY A 19 61.69 -0.67 -5.11
N LEU A 20 61.16 0.10 -4.36
CA LEU A 20 60.90 1.53 -4.35
C LEU A 20 61.34 2.35 -5.55
N GLN A 21 60.51 3.34 -5.81
CA GLN A 21 60.76 4.65 -6.45
C GLN A 21 60.74 4.68 -7.98
N GLU A 22 59.73 5.32 -8.50
CA GLU A 22 59.87 6.66 -9.09
C GLU A 22 58.49 7.29 -9.36
N MET A 23 58.28 8.30 -8.71
CA MET A 23 57.54 9.52 -8.82
C MET A 23 57.89 10.27 -10.12
N THR A 24 56.91 10.97 -10.62
CA THR A 24 56.87 12.34 -11.07
C THR A 24 56.65 12.61 -12.56
N ARG A 25 55.64 13.40 -12.75
CA ARG A 25 55.45 14.58 -13.63
C ARG A 25 54.54 14.49 -14.86
N MET A 26 53.50 15.28 -14.65
CA MET A 26 52.97 16.38 -15.48
C MET A 26 52.25 16.04 -16.80
N SER A 27 51.01 16.47 -16.93
CA SER A 27 50.74 17.79 -17.50
C SER A 27 49.24 18.15 -17.37
N ARG A 28 49.01 19.42 -17.03
CA ARG A 28 47.74 20.14 -17.05
C ARG A 28 47.22 20.28 -18.47
N ALA A 29 45.94 20.08 -18.67
CA ALA A 29 45.17 20.80 -19.68
C ALA A 29 43.78 21.13 -19.12
N THR A 30 43.55 22.39 -18.99
CA THR A 30 42.34 23.10 -18.58
C THR A 30 41.21 22.90 -19.59
N ALA A 31 40.03 22.50 -19.14
CA ALA A 31 38.80 22.85 -19.81
C ALA A 31 37.71 23.12 -18.75
N VAL A 32 37.30 24.38 -18.73
CA VAL A 32 36.20 24.92 -17.95
C VAL A 32 34.91 24.36 -18.53
N ALA A 33 34.14 23.61 -17.74
CA ALA A 33 32.74 23.34 -18.01
C ALA A 33 31.96 23.68 -16.74
N ALA A 34 30.96 24.50 -16.91
CA ALA A 34 30.11 25.08 -15.89
C ALA A 34 29.45 24.01 -15.01
N SER A 35 29.58 24.21 -13.70
CA SER A 35 28.85 23.46 -12.68
C SER A 35 27.37 23.83 -12.74
N ALA A 36 26.54 22.91 -13.23
CA ALA A 36 25.16 22.84 -12.80
C ALA A 36 25.15 22.11 -11.46
N THR A 37 24.92 22.84 -10.40
CA THR A 37 24.63 22.28 -9.07
C THR A 37 23.32 21.53 -9.18
N GLU A 38 23.41 20.21 -9.31
CA GLU A 38 22.30 19.32 -9.01
C GLU A 38 22.04 19.43 -7.51
N CYS A 39 20.87 19.93 -7.15
CA CYS A 39 20.31 19.77 -5.82
C CYS A 39 20.05 18.28 -5.62
N GLU A 40 20.92 17.60 -4.90
CA GLU A 40 20.67 16.25 -4.42
C GLU A 40 19.43 16.27 -3.52
N ASP A 41 18.46 15.45 -3.91
CA ASP A 41 17.23 15.20 -3.18
C ASP A 41 17.59 14.47 -1.87
N PRO A 42 17.32 15.02 -0.67
CA PRO A 42 17.75 14.44 0.60
C PRO A 42 17.09 13.09 0.95
N TYR A 43 16.28 12.54 0.07
CA TYR A 43 15.56 11.27 0.29
C TYR A 43 16.20 10.03 -0.37
N ASN A 44 17.36 10.13 -0.99
CA ASN A 44 17.99 9.02 -1.72
C ASN A 44 19.33 8.61 -1.11
N ASN A 45 19.32 8.15 0.15
CA ASN A 45 20.47 7.42 0.71
C ASN A 45 20.03 6.04 1.16
N GLY A 46 20.64 5.03 0.53
CA GLY A 46 20.41 3.64 0.80
C GLY A 46 20.76 3.23 2.23
N GLU A 47 19.88 2.49 2.85
CA GLU A 47 20.17 1.72 4.04
C GLU A 47 19.80 0.25 3.81
N GLU A 48 20.83 -0.60 3.81
CA GLU A 48 20.70 -2.02 4.06
C GLU A 48 20.40 -2.24 5.55
N GLY A 49 19.16 -2.59 5.86
CA GLY A 49 18.77 -2.99 7.21
C GLY A 49 17.26 -3.02 7.37
N ARG A 50 16.59 -4.15 7.01
CA ARG A 50 15.14 -4.45 7.24
C ARG A 50 14.20 -3.23 7.18
N GLY A 51 14.45 -2.32 6.26
CA GLY A 51 13.64 -1.14 6.01
C GLY A 51 12.38 -1.54 5.26
N MET A 52 11.26 -0.99 5.68
CA MET A 52 10.02 -1.02 4.92
C MET A 52 10.32 -0.46 3.52
N PHE A 53 10.09 -1.24 2.45
CA PHE A 53 10.31 -0.81 1.07
C PHE A 53 9.50 0.46 0.81
N ARG A 54 10.17 1.55 0.46
CA ARG A 54 9.53 2.83 0.10
C ARG A 54 9.29 2.88 -1.41
N SER A 55 8.23 3.57 -1.83
CA SER A 55 7.95 3.78 -3.24
C SER A 55 9.06 4.63 -3.90
N GLN A 56 9.38 4.29 -5.15
CA GLN A 56 10.36 5.03 -5.97
C GLN A 56 9.72 6.20 -6.73
N ILE A 57 8.41 6.38 -6.66
CA ILE A 57 7.70 7.47 -7.34
C ILE A 57 7.98 8.79 -6.61
N ARG A 58 8.41 9.80 -7.36
CA ARG A 58 8.69 11.13 -6.83
C ARG A 58 7.40 11.90 -6.56
N HIS A 59 7.39 12.71 -5.52
CA HIS A 59 6.23 13.56 -5.20
C HIS A 59 5.85 14.51 -6.35
N SER A 60 6.83 15.01 -7.11
CA SER A 60 6.60 15.83 -8.29
C SER A 60 5.82 15.10 -9.41
N GLU A 61 6.04 13.80 -9.59
CA GLU A 61 5.32 12.98 -10.57
C GLU A 61 3.85 12.80 -10.15
N ILE A 62 3.61 12.55 -8.87
CA ILE A 62 2.26 12.48 -8.30
C ILE A 62 1.54 13.81 -8.50
N THR A 63 2.19 14.93 -8.12
CA THR A 63 1.61 16.28 -8.27
C THR A 63 1.29 16.60 -9.72
N ALA A 64 2.18 16.26 -10.67
CA ALA A 64 1.95 16.48 -12.10
C ALA A 64 0.73 15.71 -12.63
N LEU A 65 0.54 14.46 -12.19
CA LEU A 65 -0.61 13.65 -12.56
C LEU A 65 -1.92 14.16 -11.94
N LEU A 66 -1.92 14.58 -10.68
CA LEU A 66 -3.07 15.23 -10.02
C LEU A 66 -3.47 16.50 -10.79
N GLU A 67 -2.50 17.35 -11.16
CA GLU A 67 -2.75 18.54 -11.93
C GLU A 67 -3.29 18.24 -13.34
N LYS A 68 -2.75 17.20 -13.99
CA LYS A 68 -3.23 16.76 -15.32
C LYS A 68 -4.72 16.39 -15.28
N VAL A 69 -5.16 15.67 -14.24
CA VAL A 69 -6.57 15.35 -14.01
C VAL A 69 -7.37 16.61 -13.71
N ARG A 70 -6.92 17.45 -12.78
CA ARG A 70 -7.59 18.70 -12.39
C ARG A 70 -7.78 19.65 -13.58
N LYS A 71 -6.76 19.77 -14.42
CA LYS A 71 -6.81 20.57 -15.67
C LYS A 71 -7.59 19.88 -16.79
N ARG A 72 -8.10 18.66 -16.58
CA ARG A 72 -8.82 17.85 -17.58
C ARG A 72 -8.04 17.64 -18.88
N SER A 73 -6.72 17.47 -18.77
CA SER A 73 -5.79 17.37 -19.90
C SER A 73 -5.69 15.93 -20.43
N TYR A 74 -6.84 15.32 -20.72
CA TYR A 74 -7.00 13.99 -21.31
C TYR A 74 -7.90 14.07 -22.54
N GLY A 75 -7.63 13.25 -23.55
CA GLY A 75 -8.54 13.03 -24.68
C GLY A 75 -9.78 12.23 -24.28
N THR A 76 -9.57 11.18 -23.47
CA THR A 76 -10.64 10.35 -22.87
C THR A 76 -10.33 10.06 -21.42
N TYR A 77 -11.31 10.26 -20.51
CA TYR A 77 -11.13 10.00 -19.08
C TYR A 77 -12.49 9.85 -18.37
N LEU A 78 -12.62 8.91 -17.47
CA LEU A 78 -13.76 8.81 -16.55
C LEU A 78 -13.47 9.68 -15.32
N THR A 79 -14.17 10.81 -15.21
CA THR A 79 -13.93 11.78 -14.12
C THR A 79 -14.72 11.48 -12.87
N LYS A 80 -15.97 11.01 -13.05
CA LYS A 80 -16.87 10.71 -11.93
C LYS A 80 -17.87 9.65 -12.33
N MET A 81 -18.30 8.89 -11.35
CA MET A 81 -19.38 7.93 -11.47
C MET A 81 -20.29 8.03 -10.24
N THR A 82 -21.60 7.82 -10.43
CA THR A 82 -22.56 7.75 -9.31
C THR A 82 -23.36 6.47 -9.42
N LEU A 83 -23.29 5.66 -8.37
CA LEU A 83 -24.05 4.43 -8.22
C LEU A 83 -25.44 4.77 -7.68
N ARG A 84 -26.38 5.21 -8.54
CA ARG A 84 -27.71 5.66 -8.12
C ARG A 84 -28.51 4.54 -7.44
N LYS A 85 -28.48 3.36 -8.03
CA LYS A 85 -29.01 2.12 -7.45
C LYS A 85 -28.27 0.96 -8.11
N VAL A 86 -27.38 0.32 -7.39
CA VAL A 86 -26.64 -0.87 -7.89
C VAL A 86 -26.31 -1.76 -6.70
N ARG A 87 -26.91 -2.95 -6.62
CA ARG A 87 -26.82 -3.79 -5.42
C ARG A 87 -27.25 -2.99 -4.18
N GLY A 88 -26.40 -2.87 -3.18
CA GLY A 88 -26.68 -2.08 -1.98
C GLY A 88 -26.45 -0.58 -2.11
N PHE A 89 -25.63 -0.12 -3.09
CA PHE A 89 -25.34 1.29 -3.26
C PHE A 89 -26.56 2.12 -3.68
N GLN A 90 -26.78 3.26 -3.01
CA GLN A 90 -27.92 4.14 -3.22
C GLN A 90 -27.48 5.60 -3.31
N GLY A 91 -26.97 6.01 -4.47
CA GLY A 91 -26.58 7.39 -4.73
C GLY A 91 -25.11 7.71 -4.45
N GLU A 92 -24.29 6.70 -4.21
CA GLU A 92 -22.87 6.88 -3.84
C GLU A 92 -22.05 7.40 -5.03
N PRO A 93 -21.42 8.59 -4.91
CA PRO A 93 -20.52 9.11 -5.92
C PRO A 93 -19.08 8.60 -5.69
N ILE A 94 -18.33 8.48 -6.78
CA ILE A 94 -16.89 8.28 -6.79
C ILE A 94 -16.27 9.20 -7.83
N THR A 95 -15.19 9.91 -7.46
CA THR A 95 -14.37 10.72 -8.36
C THR A 95 -13.05 10.02 -8.63
N PHE A 96 -12.51 10.25 -9.81
CA PHE A 96 -11.24 9.68 -10.22
C PHE A 96 -10.22 10.83 -10.36
N ASP A 97 -9.75 11.32 -9.22
CA ASP A 97 -8.90 12.52 -9.13
C ASP A 97 -7.43 12.21 -9.46
N PHE A 98 -7.08 10.93 -9.56
CA PHE A 98 -5.77 10.43 -9.96
C PHE A 98 -5.92 9.32 -10.99
N PRO A 99 -5.03 9.20 -12.00
CA PRO A 99 -5.23 8.26 -13.11
C PRO A 99 -5.10 6.79 -12.70
N VAL A 100 -4.47 6.48 -11.57
CA VAL A 100 -4.35 5.13 -11.02
C VAL A 100 -5.10 5.09 -9.70
N THR A 101 -6.29 4.50 -9.69
CA THR A 101 -7.22 4.51 -8.55
C THR A 101 -7.37 3.11 -7.94
N ALA A 102 -7.15 3.02 -6.64
CA ALA A 102 -7.35 1.80 -5.86
C ALA A 102 -8.74 1.77 -5.21
N ILE A 103 -9.43 0.64 -5.31
CA ILE A 103 -10.67 0.35 -4.60
C ILE A 103 -10.38 -0.71 -3.55
N ILE A 104 -10.43 -0.33 -2.28
CA ILE A 104 -10.20 -1.22 -1.14
C ILE A 104 -11.51 -1.55 -0.43
N GLY A 105 -11.50 -2.53 0.43
CA GLY A 105 -12.68 -2.92 1.22
C GLY A 105 -12.71 -4.40 1.55
N PRO A 106 -13.64 -4.81 2.42
CA PRO A 106 -13.81 -6.22 2.79
C PRO A 106 -14.37 -7.06 1.63
N ASN A 107 -14.34 -8.38 1.79
CA ASN A 107 -15.07 -9.28 0.90
C ASN A 107 -16.57 -8.95 0.95
N GLY A 108 -17.21 -8.87 -0.21
CA GLY A 108 -18.60 -8.45 -0.30
C GLY A 108 -18.84 -6.94 -0.19
N GLY A 109 -17.84 -6.11 0.14
CA GLY A 109 -17.95 -4.65 0.31
C GLY A 109 -18.29 -3.85 -0.96
N GLY A 110 -18.32 -4.50 -2.14
CA GLY A 110 -18.74 -3.84 -3.38
C GLY A 110 -17.61 -3.45 -4.33
N LYS A 111 -16.34 -3.80 -4.07
CA LYS A 111 -15.19 -3.49 -4.94
C LYS A 111 -15.42 -3.87 -6.41
N THR A 112 -15.76 -5.14 -6.67
CA THR A 112 -16.06 -5.63 -8.03
C THR A 112 -17.28 -4.91 -8.64
N THR A 113 -18.23 -4.46 -7.81
CA THR A 113 -19.37 -3.65 -8.27
C THR A 113 -18.89 -2.30 -8.79
N VAL A 114 -17.98 -1.63 -8.10
CA VAL A 114 -17.39 -0.35 -8.54
C VAL A 114 -16.62 -0.53 -9.84
N LEU A 115 -15.76 -1.57 -9.94
CA LEU A 115 -15.02 -1.88 -11.17
C LEU A 115 -15.97 -2.13 -12.36
N GLY A 116 -16.98 -2.95 -12.14
CA GLY A 116 -17.98 -3.27 -13.17
C GLY A 116 -18.80 -2.06 -13.59
N ALA A 117 -19.15 -1.20 -12.65
CA ALA A 117 -19.86 0.05 -12.93
C ALA A 117 -19.02 0.99 -13.78
N ALA A 118 -17.72 1.15 -13.49
CA ALA A 118 -16.79 1.93 -14.32
C ALA A 118 -16.68 1.34 -15.74
N ALA A 119 -16.57 0.01 -15.85
CA ALA A 119 -16.53 -0.68 -17.14
C ALA A 119 -17.79 -0.46 -17.98
N CYS A 120 -18.96 -0.30 -17.37
CA CYS A 120 -20.23 -0.09 -18.06
C CYS A 120 -20.29 1.23 -18.84
N ALA A 121 -19.39 2.18 -18.62
CA ALA A 121 -19.25 3.40 -19.39
C ALA A 121 -18.83 3.15 -20.84
N TYR A 122 -18.20 2.01 -21.13
CA TYR A 122 -17.55 1.74 -22.42
C TYR A 122 -18.08 0.50 -23.13
N LYS A 123 -18.19 0.57 -24.47
CA LYS A 123 -18.72 -0.52 -25.31
C LYS A 123 -17.85 -1.77 -25.28
N ALA A 124 -16.55 -1.61 -25.13
CA ALA A 124 -15.57 -2.71 -25.13
C ALA A 124 -15.87 -3.79 -24.07
N VAL A 125 -16.54 -3.44 -22.97
CA VAL A 125 -16.87 -4.38 -21.89
C VAL A 125 -18.36 -4.67 -21.86
N GLN A 126 -18.71 -5.94 -21.98
CA GLN A 126 -20.09 -6.39 -21.83
C GLN A 126 -20.45 -6.42 -20.33
N PRO A 127 -21.60 -5.83 -19.91
CA PRO A 127 -21.99 -5.79 -18.49
C PRO A 127 -22.05 -7.16 -17.82
N LYS A 128 -22.38 -8.21 -18.57
CA LYS A 128 -22.44 -9.60 -18.07
C LYS A 128 -21.12 -10.09 -17.46
N ARG A 129 -20.00 -9.45 -17.77
CA ARG A 129 -18.70 -9.81 -17.20
C ARG A 129 -18.66 -9.59 -15.68
N PHE A 130 -19.30 -8.52 -15.19
CA PHE A 130 -19.34 -8.15 -13.78
C PHE A 130 -20.73 -8.35 -13.17
N PHE A 131 -21.76 -8.28 -13.99
CA PHE A 131 -23.17 -8.33 -13.62
C PHE A 131 -23.87 -9.43 -14.41
N ALA A 132 -23.43 -10.66 -14.14
CA ALA A 132 -24.13 -11.82 -14.66
C ALA A 132 -25.52 -11.90 -14.03
N LYS A 133 -26.50 -12.39 -14.80
CA LYS A 133 -27.87 -12.63 -14.33
C LYS A 133 -28.20 -14.11 -14.42
N SER A 134 -28.72 -14.67 -13.34
CA SER A 134 -29.12 -16.06 -13.23
C SER A 134 -30.66 -16.24 -13.14
N GLY A 135 -31.38 -15.36 -13.82
CA GLY A 135 -32.83 -15.44 -13.89
C GLY A 135 -33.52 -15.18 -12.55
N LYS A 136 -34.32 -16.11 -12.09
CA LYS A 136 -35.12 -15.99 -10.85
C LYS A 136 -34.24 -15.90 -9.57
N TYR A 137 -32.98 -16.25 -9.64
CA TYR A 137 -32.08 -16.22 -8.48
C TYR A 137 -31.38 -14.86 -8.30
N ASP A 138 -31.58 -13.88 -9.21
CA ASP A 138 -31.02 -12.53 -9.16
C ASP A 138 -32.11 -11.46 -9.07
N GLU A 139 -32.99 -11.58 -8.13
CA GLU A 139 -34.09 -10.62 -7.89
C GLU A 139 -33.59 -9.25 -7.48
N SER A 140 -32.38 -9.17 -6.90
CA SER A 140 -31.73 -7.90 -6.54
C SER A 140 -31.40 -7.02 -7.77
N MET A 141 -31.28 -7.61 -8.97
CA MET A 141 -31.03 -6.88 -10.20
C MET A 141 -32.30 -6.21 -10.75
N GLN A 142 -32.77 -5.18 -10.06
CA GLN A 142 -33.96 -4.43 -10.48
C GLN A 142 -33.69 -2.94 -10.52
N ASP A 143 -33.96 -2.32 -11.68
CA ASP A 143 -33.86 -0.88 -11.89
C ASP A 143 -32.52 -0.26 -11.51
N TRP A 144 -31.42 -0.97 -11.77
CA TRP A 144 -30.09 -0.46 -11.52
C TRP A 144 -29.77 0.70 -12.45
N THR A 145 -29.14 1.74 -11.89
CA THR A 145 -28.78 2.95 -12.64
C THR A 145 -27.40 3.42 -12.20
N ILE A 146 -26.52 3.59 -13.19
CA ILE A 146 -25.17 4.10 -13.03
C ILE A 146 -25.05 5.34 -13.91
N GLU A 147 -24.65 6.46 -13.32
CA GLU A 147 -24.36 7.68 -14.06
C GLU A 147 -22.84 7.86 -14.17
N HIS A 148 -22.37 8.27 -15.34
CA HIS A 148 -20.96 8.52 -15.64
C HIS A 148 -20.77 9.95 -16.13
N GLU A 149 -19.74 10.62 -15.64
CA GLU A 149 -19.22 11.88 -16.16
C GLU A 149 -17.85 11.61 -16.79
N LEU A 150 -17.68 11.94 -18.06
CA LEU A 150 -16.52 11.53 -18.85
C LEU A 150 -15.98 12.70 -19.66
N ILE A 151 -14.69 12.69 -19.87
CA ILE A 151 -14.03 13.46 -20.93
C ILE A 151 -14.00 12.58 -22.18
N ASP A 152 -14.43 13.11 -23.30
CA ASP A 152 -14.23 12.55 -24.66
C ASP A 152 -14.12 13.72 -25.63
N ARG A 153 -12.87 14.10 -25.91
CA ARG A 153 -12.58 15.29 -26.76
C ARG A 153 -12.97 15.12 -28.22
N GLY A 154 -13.21 13.89 -28.64
CA GLY A 154 -13.79 13.62 -29.94
C GLY A 154 -15.28 13.95 -30.04
N LYS A 155 -15.99 14.02 -28.90
CA LYS A 155 -17.43 14.34 -28.83
C LYS A 155 -17.69 15.74 -28.30
N ASP A 156 -16.93 16.17 -27.30
CA ASP A 156 -17.01 17.51 -26.74
C ASP A 156 -15.60 18.02 -26.44
N SER A 157 -15.19 19.08 -27.14
CA SER A 157 -13.83 19.62 -27.02
C SER A 157 -13.57 20.37 -25.70
N ARG A 158 -14.62 20.77 -24.98
CA ARG A 158 -14.50 21.65 -23.78
C ARG A 158 -15.00 21.01 -22.49
N ASP A 159 -16.21 20.44 -22.53
CA ASP A 159 -16.89 19.99 -21.35
C ASP A 159 -16.84 18.47 -21.14
N THR A 160 -17.26 18.03 -19.96
CA THR A 160 -17.54 16.62 -19.68
C THR A 160 -18.91 16.23 -20.20
N ILE A 161 -19.01 15.01 -20.70
CA ILE A 161 -20.27 14.44 -21.15
C ILE A 161 -20.84 13.52 -20.08
N LYS A 162 -22.17 13.52 -19.94
CA LYS A 162 -22.87 12.63 -19.02
C LYS A 162 -23.46 11.45 -19.79
N ARG A 163 -23.32 10.27 -19.24
CA ARG A 163 -23.85 9.01 -19.77
C ARG A 163 -24.49 8.19 -18.66
N THR A 164 -25.47 7.39 -19.03
CA THR A 164 -26.19 6.54 -18.07
C THR A 164 -26.23 5.11 -18.57
N ALA A 165 -25.92 4.16 -17.68
CA ALA A 165 -26.16 2.75 -17.88
C ALA A 165 -27.29 2.31 -16.96
N ARG A 166 -28.39 1.79 -17.53
CA ARG A 166 -29.56 1.36 -16.78
C ARG A 166 -29.88 -0.12 -17.06
N PHE A 167 -30.12 -0.87 -16.01
CA PHE A 167 -30.66 -2.22 -16.10
C PHE A 167 -32.12 -2.20 -15.70
N ALA A 168 -33.02 -2.43 -16.65
CA ALA A 168 -34.46 -2.52 -16.42
C ALA A 168 -35.08 -3.57 -17.35
N ARG A 169 -36.16 -4.23 -16.91
CA ARG A 169 -36.85 -5.27 -17.68
C ARG A 169 -35.89 -6.36 -18.20
N GLN A 170 -34.97 -6.78 -17.35
CA GLN A 170 -33.98 -7.83 -17.64
C GLN A 170 -32.97 -7.47 -18.76
N ARG A 171 -32.82 -6.20 -19.11
CA ARG A 171 -31.93 -5.72 -20.16
C ARG A 171 -31.13 -4.52 -19.71
N TRP A 172 -29.88 -4.47 -20.15
CA TRP A 172 -29.05 -3.27 -20.07
C TRP A 172 -29.37 -2.32 -21.22
N ASN A 173 -29.71 -1.10 -20.89
CA ASN A 173 -29.72 0.04 -21.80
C ASN A 173 -28.62 0.99 -21.36
N ARG A 174 -27.64 1.24 -22.23
CA ARG A 174 -26.50 2.08 -21.93
C ARG A 174 -26.07 2.88 -23.15
N ASP A 175 -25.85 4.16 -22.95
CA ASP A 175 -25.20 5.06 -23.91
C ASP A 175 -23.69 5.03 -23.66
N ALA A 176 -23.07 3.89 -24.02
CA ALA A 176 -21.66 3.62 -23.77
C ALA A 176 -20.79 4.25 -24.86
N LEU A 177 -19.61 4.74 -24.48
CA LEU A 177 -18.62 5.32 -25.38
C LEU A 177 -17.68 4.26 -25.95
N ASP A 178 -17.09 4.61 -27.09
CA ASP A 178 -15.97 3.83 -27.62
C ASP A 178 -14.70 4.27 -26.91
N ARG A 179 -14.07 3.34 -26.21
CA ARG A 179 -12.75 3.47 -25.58
C ARG A 179 -12.17 2.08 -25.40
N LYS A 180 -10.92 1.91 -25.79
CA LYS A 180 -10.21 0.66 -25.50
C LYS A 180 -10.22 0.42 -23.99
N THR A 181 -10.61 -0.77 -23.58
CA THR A 181 -10.70 -1.12 -22.16
C THR A 181 -10.10 -2.51 -21.95
N LEU A 182 -9.03 -2.58 -21.18
CA LEU A 182 -8.40 -3.83 -20.77
C LEU A 182 -8.95 -4.24 -19.42
N VAL A 183 -9.31 -5.51 -19.28
CA VAL A 183 -9.85 -6.02 -18.02
C VAL A 183 -9.11 -7.29 -17.61
N PHE A 184 -8.37 -7.19 -16.52
CA PHE A 184 -7.63 -8.28 -15.93
C PHE A 184 -8.37 -8.79 -14.67
N GLY A 185 -9.10 -9.89 -14.82
CA GLY A 185 -9.79 -10.54 -13.71
C GLY A 185 -8.86 -11.44 -12.89
N VAL A 186 -9.37 -11.97 -11.79
CA VAL A 186 -8.63 -12.89 -10.89
C VAL A 186 -8.17 -14.15 -11.65
N SER A 187 -8.92 -14.58 -12.68
CA SER A 187 -8.56 -15.74 -13.51
C SER A 187 -7.21 -15.64 -14.22
N ARG A 188 -6.59 -14.44 -14.28
CA ARG A 188 -5.23 -14.26 -14.84
C ARG A 188 -4.16 -15.04 -14.07
N THR A 189 -4.42 -15.35 -12.79
CA THR A 189 -3.52 -16.07 -11.89
C THR A 189 -3.81 -17.57 -11.82
N VAL A 190 -4.64 -18.09 -12.73
CA VAL A 190 -4.82 -19.53 -12.88
C VAL A 190 -3.56 -20.12 -13.48
N PRO A 191 -2.93 -21.15 -12.84
CA PRO A 191 -1.74 -21.80 -13.35
C PRO A 191 -1.95 -22.34 -14.78
N ALA A 192 -0.89 -22.34 -15.58
CA ALA A 192 -0.98 -22.80 -16.97
C ALA A 192 -1.55 -24.22 -17.11
N ILE A 193 -1.24 -25.10 -16.15
CA ILE A 193 -1.72 -26.49 -16.14
C ILE A 193 -3.25 -26.60 -15.94
N GLU A 194 -3.86 -25.63 -15.31
CA GLU A 194 -5.31 -25.61 -15.04
C GLU A 194 -6.11 -24.86 -16.12
N ARG A 195 -5.42 -24.20 -17.06
CA ARG A 195 -6.07 -23.49 -18.16
C ARG A 195 -6.49 -24.48 -19.25
N LYS A 196 -7.81 -24.50 -19.52
CA LYS A 196 -8.42 -25.46 -20.46
C LYS A 196 -7.79 -25.41 -21.85
N GLU A 197 -7.45 -24.22 -22.33
CA GLU A 197 -6.82 -24.01 -23.64
C GLU A 197 -5.39 -24.56 -23.73
N LEU A 198 -4.73 -24.75 -22.60
CA LEU A 198 -3.37 -25.28 -22.50
C LEU A 198 -3.30 -26.76 -22.10
N SER A 199 -4.41 -27.35 -21.66
CA SER A 199 -4.44 -28.72 -21.12
C SER A 199 -3.94 -29.77 -22.12
N SER A 200 -4.19 -29.59 -23.42
CA SER A 200 -3.71 -30.50 -24.47
C SER A 200 -2.20 -30.44 -24.68
N TYR A 201 -1.57 -29.31 -24.35
CA TYR A 201 -0.12 -29.10 -24.48
C TYR A 201 0.64 -29.59 -23.24
N ALA A 202 -0.03 -29.76 -22.10
CA ALA A 202 0.61 -30.23 -20.88
C ALA A 202 0.97 -31.73 -20.89
N SER A 203 0.26 -32.53 -21.68
CA SER A 203 0.39 -33.99 -21.71
C SER A 203 0.96 -34.54 -23.03
N ASN A 204 1.14 -33.70 -24.06
CA ASN A 204 1.61 -34.12 -25.37
C ASN A 204 2.88 -33.40 -25.74
N ASN A 205 3.79 -34.13 -26.43
CA ASN A 205 4.91 -33.49 -27.09
C ASN A 205 4.39 -32.64 -28.25
N PHE A 206 4.73 -31.37 -28.23
CA PHE A 206 4.43 -30.44 -29.32
C PHE A 206 5.72 -29.74 -29.79
N VAL A 207 5.73 -29.33 -31.02
CA VAL A 207 6.84 -28.59 -31.62
C VAL A 207 6.28 -27.27 -32.14
N VAL A 208 6.91 -26.18 -31.71
CA VAL A 208 6.61 -24.83 -32.20
C VAL A 208 7.67 -24.47 -33.23
N LYS A 209 7.26 -23.87 -34.35
CA LYS A 209 8.18 -23.36 -35.35
C LYS A 209 8.90 -22.13 -34.84
N ASP A 210 10.13 -21.92 -35.25
CA ASP A 210 10.95 -20.78 -34.83
C ASP A 210 10.25 -19.42 -35.10
N GLN A 211 9.54 -19.34 -36.21
CA GLN A 211 8.76 -18.11 -36.56
C GLN A 211 7.61 -17.80 -35.62
N ASP A 212 7.12 -18.76 -34.85
CA ASP A 212 6.01 -18.66 -33.90
C ASP A 212 6.52 -18.47 -32.45
N ILE A 213 7.85 -18.28 -32.29
CA ILE A 213 8.53 -18.00 -31.03
C ILE A 213 9.01 -16.55 -31.07
N HIS A 214 8.45 -15.74 -30.17
CA HIS A 214 8.70 -14.31 -30.14
C HIS A 214 9.44 -13.90 -28.85
N GLU A 215 10.44 -13.06 -28.99
CA GLU A 215 11.07 -12.41 -27.85
C GLU A 215 10.10 -11.43 -27.17
N LEU A 216 10.27 -11.20 -25.89
CA LEU A 216 9.62 -10.08 -25.22
C LEU A 216 10.26 -8.79 -25.74
N SER A 217 9.46 -7.76 -25.99
CA SER A 217 10.03 -6.46 -26.34
C SER A 217 10.91 -5.91 -25.21
N ALA A 218 11.85 -5.03 -25.54
CA ALA A 218 12.76 -4.45 -24.54
C ALA A 218 12.00 -3.77 -23.38
N ASP A 219 10.91 -3.06 -23.70
CA ASP A 219 10.07 -2.37 -22.71
C ASP A 219 9.37 -3.38 -21.78
N VAL A 220 8.82 -4.46 -22.35
CA VAL A 220 8.18 -5.53 -21.58
C VAL A 220 9.21 -6.22 -20.68
N ALA A 221 10.36 -6.61 -21.23
CA ALA A 221 11.41 -7.28 -20.46
C ALA A 221 11.93 -6.40 -19.31
N SER A 222 12.16 -5.11 -19.56
CA SER A 222 12.60 -4.15 -18.56
C SER A 222 11.56 -3.97 -17.44
N ALA A 223 10.29 -3.75 -17.80
CA ALA A 223 9.22 -3.57 -16.82
C ALA A 223 8.99 -4.84 -15.98
N VAL A 224 8.94 -6.02 -16.61
CA VAL A 224 8.77 -7.30 -15.92
C VAL A 224 9.95 -7.57 -14.98
N SER A 225 11.20 -7.35 -15.46
CA SER A 225 12.40 -7.52 -14.63
C SER A 225 12.35 -6.63 -13.39
N LYS A 226 11.94 -5.37 -13.53
CA LYS A 226 11.81 -4.43 -12.42
C LYS A 226 10.72 -4.87 -11.43
N ILE A 227 9.56 -5.31 -11.91
CA ILE A 227 8.44 -5.73 -11.05
C ILE A 227 8.81 -6.99 -10.26
N LEU A 228 9.35 -8.01 -10.94
CA LEU A 228 9.61 -9.33 -10.35
C LEU A 228 10.98 -9.46 -9.68
N ASP A 229 11.85 -8.47 -9.84
CA ASP A 229 13.26 -8.53 -9.40
C ASP A 229 13.99 -9.73 -9.99
N LYS A 230 13.76 -9.98 -11.27
CA LYS A 230 14.24 -11.19 -11.95
C LYS A 230 14.66 -10.85 -13.39
N ASP A 231 15.80 -11.40 -13.83
CA ASP A 231 16.17 -11.32 -15.23
C ASP A 231 15.23 -12.18 -16.08
N VAL A 232 14.55 -11.54 -17.02
CA VAL A 232 13.63 -12.19 -17.97
C VAL A 232 14.09 -12.03 -19.42
N SER A 233 15.34 -11.67 -19.67
CA SER A 233 15.90 -11.46 -21.02
C SER A 233 15.83 -12.71 -21.90
N ALA A 234 15.89 -13.89 -21.28
CA ALA A 234 15.77 -15.18 -21.96
C ALA A 234 14.32 -15.66 -22.12
N PHE A 235 13.33 -14.86 -21.71
CA PHE A 235 11.94 -15.30 -21.78
C PHE A 235 11.37 -15.04 -23.18
N ARG A 236 10.52 -15.96 -23.63
CA ARG A 236 9.90 -15.94 -24.96
C ARG A 236 8.42 -16.25 -24.86
N ARG A 237 7.66 -15.80 -25.82
CA ARG A 237 6.25 -16.13 -26.01
C ARG A 237 6.11 -17.02 -27.25
N MET A 238 5.54 -18.20 -27.07
CA MET A 238 5.29 -19.15 -28.15
C MET A 238 3.81 -19.14 -28.52
N GLU A 239 3.49 -19.11 -29.81
CA GLU A 239 2.15 -19.36 -30.34
C GLU A 239 2.01 -20.87 -30.59
N VAL A 240 1.16 -21.52 -29.79
CA VAL A 240 1.09 -22.99 -29.80
C VAL A 240 -0.07 -23.53 -30.62
N ASP A 241 -0.99 -22.67 -31.08
CA ASP A 241 -2.06 -23.03 -32.01
C ASP A 241 -1.88 -22.37 -33.38
N SER A 242 -2.48 -22.97 -34.40
CA SER A 242 -2.36 -22.50 -35.79
C SER A 242 -2.93 -21.10 -36.06
N ARG A 243 -3.67 -20.53 -35.12
CA ARG A 243 -4.28 -19.20 -35.20
C ARG A 243 -3.51 -18.16 -34.42
N GLY A 244 -2.48 -18.52 -33.67
CA GLY A 244 -1.75 -17.62 -32.78
C GLY A 244 -2.59 -17.11 -31.58
N THR A 245 -3.72 -17.77 -31.28
CA THR A 245 -4.64 -17.33 -30.21
C THR A 245 -4.29 -17.92 -28.86
N VAL A 246 -3.68 -19.09 -28.85
CA VAL A 246 -3.18 -19.77 -27.64
C VAL A 246 -1.68 -19.56 -27.55
N THR A 247 -1.26 -18.93 -26.46
CA THR A 247 0.17 -18.64 -26.23
C THR A 247 0.67 -19.29 -24.95
N LEU A 248 1.91 -19.78 -24.99
CA LEU A 248 2.63 -20.35 -23.86
C LEU A 248 3.94 -19.57 -23.66
N LEU A 249 4.29 -19.25 -22.43
CA LEU A 249 5.57 -18.62 -22.12
C LEU A 249 6.66 -19.69 -21.95
N THR A 250 7.89 -19.30 -22.24
CA THR A 250 9.08 -20.10 -21.95
C THR A 250 10.13 -19.20 -21.32
N GLY A 251 10.94 -19.76 -20.43
CA GLY A 251 12.06 -19.11 -19.79
C GLY A 251 13.29 -20.00 -19.81
N ALA A 252 14.41 -19.45 -19.36
CA ALA A 252 15.64 -20.21 -19.15
C ALA A 252 16.22 -19.93 -17.77
N THR A 253 16.84 -20.94 -17.18
CA THR A 253 17.63 -20.79 -15.95
C THR A 253 18.95 -20.07 -16.26
N LYS A 254 19.65 -19.61 -15.24
CA LYS A 254 21.01 -19.05 -15.37
C LYS A 254 22.00 -20.03 -15.98
N THR A 255 21.72 -21.34 -15.94
CA THR A 255 22.53 -22.42 -16.54
C THR A 255 22.11 -22.73 -17.97
N GLY A 256 21.17 -22.00 -18.56
CA GLY A 256 20.71 -22.20 -19.94
C GLY A 256 19.63 -23.28 -20.10
N THR A 257 19.16 -23.90 -19.03
CA THR A 257 18.08 -24.91 -19.11
C THR A 257 16.76 -24.20 -19.37
N THR A 258 16.10 -24.53 -20.47
CA THR A 258 14.78 -23.97 -20.82
C THR A 258 13.66 -24.70 -20.10
N TYR A 259 12.59 -23.93 -19.75
CA TYR A 259 11.38 -24.46 -19.13
C TYR A 259 10.16 -23.70 -19.64
N SER A 260 9.02 -24.35 -19.69
CA SER A 260 7.76 -23.75 -20.14
C SER A 260 6.97 -23.15 -19.00
N GLU A 261 5.93 -22.39 -19.34
CA GLU A 261 5.00 -21.73 -18.39
C GLU A 261 4.32 -22.72 -17.42
N PHE A 262 4.29 -24.01 -17.72
CA PHE A 262 3.79 -25.03 -16.78
C PHE A 262 4.62 -25.11 -15.49
N HIS A 263 5.83 -24.57 -15.50
CA HIS A 263 6.75 -24.49 -14.35
C HIS A 263 6.91 -23.06 -13.81
N PHE A 264 6.14 -22.10 -14.32
CA PHE A 264 6.14 -20.73 -13.82
C PHE A 264 5.24 -20.62 -12.59
N GLY A 265 5.55 -19.66 -11.71
CA GLY A 265 4.59 -19.19 -10.74
C GLY A 265 3.42 -18.51 -11.45
N ALA A 266 2.20 -18.72 -10.96
CA ALA A 266 1.00 -18.13 -11.55
C ALA A 266 1.05 -16.59 -11.59
N GLY A 267 1.63 -15.96 -10.55
CA GLY A 267 1.87 -14.52 -10.50
C GLY A 267 2.88 -14.06 -11.56
N GLU A 268 3.95 -14.81 -11.77
CA GLU A 268 4.95 -14.52 -12.79
C GLU A 268 4.34 -14.49 -14.20
N SER A 269 3.61 -15.54 -14.56
CA SER A 269 2.89 -15.62 -15.84
C SER A 269 1.90 -14.45 -16.00
N SER A 270 1.17 -14.15 -14.94
CA SER A 270 0.19 -13.06 -14.91
C SER A 270 0.83 -11.70 -15.20
N ILE A 271 1.95 -11.38 -14.56
CA ILE A 271 2.67 -10.10 -14.78
C ILE A 271 3.20 -10.01 -16.20
N ILE A 272 3.86 -11.05 -16.71
CA ILE A 272 4.40 -11.03 -18.08
C ILE A 272 3.27 -10.76 -19.10
N ARG A 273 2.13 -11.43 -18.95
CA ARG A 273 0.99 -11.28 -19.85
C ARG A 273 0.35 -9.89 -19.72
N MET A 274 0.14 -9.39 -18.50
CA MET A 274 -0.43 -8.05 -18.28
C MET A 274 0.48 -6.95 -18.85
N VAL A 275 1.77 -7.00 -18.54
CA VAL A 275 2.73 -6.00 -19.02
C VAL A 275 2.82 -6.04 -20.54
N ASN A 276 2.87 -7.22 -21.15
CA ASN A 276 2.88 -7.35 -22.61
C ASN A 276 1.64 -6.73 -23.27
N GLU A 277 0.46 -6.93 -22.70
CA GLU A 277 -0.78 -6.33 -23.21
C GLU A 277 -0.82 -4.81 -22.99
N ILE A 278 -0.34 -4.33 -21.84
CA ILE A 278 -0.27 -2.91 -21.51
C ILE A 278 0.77 -2.19 -22.40
N GLU A 279 1.96 -2.77 -22.61
CA GLU A 279 2.98 -2.14 -23.46
C GLU A 279 2.59 -2.17 -24.95
N SER A 280 1.71 -3.07 -25.38
CA SER A 280 1.14 -3.07 -26.73
C SER A 280 0.14 -1.93 -27.00
N ILE A 281 -0.21 -1.12 -25.99
CA ILE A 281 -1.05 0.06 -26.15
C ILE A 281 -0.33 1.08 -27.04
N VAL A 282 -1.00 1.51 -28.09
CA VAL A 282 -0.50 2.57 -28.97
C VAL A 282 -0.66 3.92 -28.28
N ASP A 283 0.27 4.83 -28.52
CA ASP A 283 0.21 6.19 -27.99
C ASP A 283 -1.10 6.88 -28.46
N ASP A 284 -1.63 7.74 -27.59
CA ASP A 284 -2.92 8.46 -27.77
C ASP A 284 -4.21 7.64 -27.65
N GLU A 285 -4.19 6.31 -27.52
CA GLU A 285 -5.41 5.53 -27.27
C GLU A 285 -6.05 5.80 -25.90
N GLN A 286 -5.25 6.18 -24.90
CA GLN A 286 -5.66 6.48 -23.52
C GLN A 286 -6.70 5.49 -22.96
N PRO A 287 -6.41 4.19 -22.94
CA PRO A 287 -7.40 3.18 -22.56
C PRO A 287 -7.75 3.26 -21.08
N LEU A 288 -8.85 2.60 -20.73
CA LEU A 288 -9.15 2.24 -19.35
C LEU A 288 -8.59 0.85 -19.06
N ILE A 289 -7.84 0.71 -17.97
CA ILE A 289 -7.35 -0.56 -17.45
C ILE A 289 -8.12 -0.88 -16.16
N ILE A 290 -8.69 -2.05 -16.07
CA ILE A 290 -9.38 -2.55 -14.87
C ILE A 290 -8.69 -3.82 -14.40
N ILE A 291 -8.28 -3.85 -13.12
CA ILE A 291 -7.59 -5.01 -12.54
C ILE A 291 -8.31 -5.44 -11.25
N GLU A 292 -8.73 -6.70 -11.18
CA GLU A 292 -9.25 -7.29 -9.94
C GLU A 292 -8.11 -7.87 -9.13
N GLU A 293 -8.06 -7.53 -7.82
CA GLU A 293 -7.10 -8.04 -6.84
C GLU A 293 -5.66 -8.02 -7.36
N ILE A 294 -5.12 -6.80 -7.53
CA ILE A 294 -3.82 -6.56 -8.17
C ILE A 294 -2.68 -7.36 -7.54
N GLU A 295 -2.74 -7.59 -6.22
CA GLU A 295 -1.76 -8.33 -5.44
C GLU A 295 -1.80 -9.84 -5.67
N ASN A 296 -2.84 -10.37 -6.31
CA ASN A 296 -3.03 -11.82 -6.41
C ASN A 296 -1.85 -12.51 -7.12
N GLY A 297 -1.21 -13.43 -6.41
CA GLY A 297 -0.02 -14.16 -6.87
C GLY A 297 1.29 -13.36 -6.77
N LEU A 298 1.30 -12.16 -6.15
CA LEU A 298 2.48 -11.32 -6.02
C LEU A 298 3.01 -11.25 -4.58
N HIS A 299 4.33 -11.18 -4.46
CA HIS A 299 4.99 -10.80 -3.22
C HIS A 299 4.76 -9.29 -2.92
N PRO A 300 4.73 -8.85 -1.66
CA PRO A 300 4.51 -7.45 -1.29
C PRO A 300 5.33 -6.42 -2.10
N VAL A 301 6.63 -6.64 -2.26
CA VAL A 301 7.50 -5.74 -3.05
C VAL A 301 7.10 -5.70 -4.53
N ALA A 302 6.76 -6.86 -5.12
CA ALA A 302 6.29 -6.92 -6.50
C ALA A 302 4.93 -6.20 -6.67
N THR A 303 4.07 -6.23 -5.65
CA THR A 303 2.82 -5.48 -5.64
C THR A 303 3.05 -3.98 -5.66
N ILE A 304 3.98 -3.46 -4.84
CA ILE A 304 4.38 -2.05 -4.86
C ILE A 304 4.89 -1.67 -6.26
N ARG A 305 5.85 -2.41 -6.78
CA ARG A 305 6.47 -2.15 -8.10
C ARG A 305 5.47 -2.24 -9.26
N MET A 306 4.46 -3.11 -9.15
CA MET A 306 3.37 -3.17 -10.14
C MET A 306 2.52 -1.90 -10.14
N VAL A 307 2.21 -1.33 -8.97
CA VAL A 307 1.48 -0.07 -8.89
C VAL A 307 2.35 1.10 -9.38
N GLU A 308 3.64 1.11 -9.04
CA GLU A 308 4.61 2.09 -9.58
C GLU A 308 4.69 2.03 -11.10
N TYR A 309 4.73 0.82 -11.68
CA TYR A 309 4.66 0.61 -13.12
C TYR A 309 3.37 1.19 -13.74
N LEU A 310 2.21 0.99 -13.11
CA LEU A 310 0.95 1.56 -13.60
C LEU A 310 0.94 3.09 -13.55
N ILE A 311 1.58 3.71 -12.55
CA ILE A 311 1.74 5.16 -12.46
C ILE A 311 2.64 5.67 -13.60
N ASP A 312 3.76 4.99 -13.87
CA ASP A 312 4.64 5.30 -15.00
C ASP A 312 3.91 5.19 -16.34
N VAL A 313 3.15 4.12 -16.56
CA VAL A 313 2.34 3.94 -17.78
C VAL A 313 1.27 5.05 -17.90
N ALA A 314 0.64 5.45 -16.79
CA ALA A 314 -0.32 6.55 -16.79
C ALA A 314 0.33 7.89 -17.19
N GLN A 315 1.58 8.11 -16.81
CA GLN A 315 2.36 9.28 -17.22
C GLN A 315 2.75 9.23 -18.70
N ARG A 316 3.32 8.13 -19.16
CA ARG A 316 3.84 7.94 -20.53
C ARG A 316 2.72 7.84 -21.57
N LYS A 317 1.75 6.98 -21.33
CA LYS A 317 0.71 6.61 -22.30
C LYS A 317 -0.66 7.25 -22.01
N GLY A 318 -0.80 8.02 -20.91
CA GLY A 318 -2.05 8.67 -20.54
C GLY A 318 -3.19 7.70 -20.20
N VAL A 319 -2.89 6.47 -19.80
CA VAL A 319 -3.90 5.48 -19.42
C VAL A 319 -4.59 5.89 -18.12
N GLN A 320 -5.80 5.39 -17.92
CA GLN A 320 -6.50 5.40 -16.64
C GLN A 320 -6.59 3.97 -16.13
N CYS A 321 -6.19 3.73 -14.90
CA CYS A 321 -6.27 2.41 -14.27
C CYS A 321 -7.15 2.46 -13.03
N ILE A 322 -8.06 1.50 -12.88
CA ILE A 322 -8.86 1.31 -11.68
C ILE A 322 -8.67 -0.14 -11.23
N PHE A 323 -8.19 -0.35 -10.04
CA PHE A 323 -7.96 -1.70 -9.53
C PHE A 323 -8.56 -1.94 -8.15
N SER A 324 -8.89 -3.19 -7.84
CA SER A 324 -9.22 -3.59 -6.48
C SER A 324 -8.04 -4.26 -5.78
N THR A 325 -7.98 -4.11 -4.46
CA THR A 325 -6.91 -4.70 -3.65
C THR A 325 -7.36 -4.97 -2.21
N HIS A 326 -6.69 -5.93 -1.57
CA HIS A 326 -6.70 -6.21 -0.15
C HIS A 326 -5.32 -6.00 0.49
N SER A 327 -4.34 -5.47 -0.26
CA SER A 327 -2.96 -5.29 0.18
C SER A 327 -2.65 -3.84 0.52
N ASN A 328 -2.16 -3.59 1.73
CA ASN A 328 -1.61 -2.26 2.10
C ASN A 328 -0.41 -1.88 1.23
N ASP A 329 0.34 -2.88 0.74
CA ASP A 329 1.50 -2.62 -0.11
C ASP A 329 1.11 -1.98 -1.44
N ALA A 330 -0.04 -2.33 -2.00
CA ALA A 330 -0.56 -1.70 -3.22
C ALA A 330 -0.90 -0.22 -3.04
N LEU A 331 -1.11 0.24 -1.80
CA LEU A 331 -1.49 1.62 -1.49
C LEU A 331 -0.29 2.54 -1.27
N LYS A 332 0.91 1.99 -1.00
CA LYS A 332 2.10 2.78 -0.68
C LYS A 332 2.49 3.81 -1.74
N PRO A 333 2.45 3.50 -3.05
CA PRO A 333 2.80 4.47 -4.09
C PRO A 333 1.71 5.51 -4.39
N LEU A 334 0.50 5.36 -3.84
CA LEU A 334 -0.66 6.17 -4.22
C LEU A 334 -0.86 7.36 -3.29
N PRO A 335 -1.31 8.52 -3.80
CA PRO A 335 -1.80 9.62 -2.98
C PRO A 335 -3.19 9.32 -2.40
N ASN A 336 -3.60 10.08 -1.38
CA ASN A 336 -4.89 9.88 -0.72
C ASN A 336 -6.08 10.00 -1.66
N GLU A 337 -6.01 10.90 -2.62
CA GLU A 337 -7.04 11.15 -3.64
C GLU A 337 -7.27 9.96 -4.58
N ALA A 338 -6.28 9.05 -4.65
CA ALA A 338 -6.34 7.86 -5.50
C ALA A 338 -7.00 6.65 -4.83
N ILE A 339 -7.33 6.73 -3.53
CA ILE A 339 -7.79 5.57 -2.77
C ILE A 339 -9.24 5.74 -2.38
N TRP A 340 -10.05 4.74 -2.71
CA TRP A 340 -11.45 4.66 -2.36
C TRP A 340 -11.76 3.38 -1.59
N THR A 341 -12.48 3.53 -0.50
CA THR A 341 -12.96 2.41 0.30
C THR A 341 -14.40 2.12 -0.02
N ALA A 342 -14.68 0.86 -0.40
CA ALA A 342 -16.03 0.33 -0.59
C ALA A 342 -16.39 -0.59 0.60
N THR A 343 -17.34 -0.18 1.42
CA THR A 343 -17.79 -0.95 2.58
C THR A 343 -19.26 -0.66 2.90
N ASN A 344 -20.02 -1.70 3.21
CA ASN A 344 -21.43 -1.60 3.59
C ASN A 344 -22.26 -0.66 2.69
N ASP A 345 -22.08 -0.83 1.37
CA ASP A 345 -22.77 -0.04 0.34
C ASP A 345 -22.49 1.47 0.37
N ARG A 346 -21.35 1.87 0.95
CA ARG A 346 -20.83 3.24 1.00
C ARG A 346 -19.45 3.32 0.35
N LEU A 347 -19.13 4.53 -0.11
CA LEU A 347 -17.82 4.86 -0.69
C LEU A 347 -17.18 6.02 0.08
N PHE A 348 -15.94 5.84 0.48
CA PHE A 348 -15.14 6.84 1.18
C PHE A 348 -13.83 7.05 0.43
N GLN A 349 -13.42 8.31 0.24
CA GLN A 349 -12.12 8.64 -0.32
C GLN A 349 -11.10 8.84 0.80
N GLY A 350 -9.88 8.35 0.61
CA GLY A 350 -8.77 8.51 1.53
C GLY A 350 -8.08 7.20 1.86
N LYS A 351 -6.87 7.32 2.40
CA LYS A 351 -5.99 6.19 2.71
C LYS A 351 -6.40 5.56 4.04
N LEU A 352 -7.25 4.54 3.97
CA LEU A 352 -7.53 3.66 5.10
C LEU A 352 -6.63 2.43 5.01
N ASP A 353 -5.99 2.06 6.11
CA ASP A 353 -5.31 0.78 6.15
C ASP A 353 -6.31 -0.39 6.26
N ILE A 354 -5.87 -1.58 5.90
CA ILE A 354 -6.73 -2.76 5.90
C ILE A 354 -7.07 -3.22 7.32
N ALA A 355 -6.23 -2.93 8.32
CA ALA A 355 -6.53 -3.22 9.70
C ALA A 355 -7.70 -2.35 10.19
N SER A 356 -7.70 -1.06 9.84
CA SER A 356 -8.82 -0.14 10.08
C SER A 356 -10.12 -0.63 9.41
N LEU A 357 -10.03 -1.11 8.18
CA LEU A 357 -11.19 -1.69 7.47
C LEU A 357 -11.75 -2.93 8.16
N ARG A 358 -10.89 -3.82 8.64
CA ARG A 358 -11.31 -5.03 9.36
C ARG A 358 -12.01 -4.69 10.68
N ALA A 359 -11.52 -3.66 11.39
CA ALA A 359 -12.17 -3.18 12.61
C ALA A 359 -13.54 -2.57 12.32
N ILE A 360 -13.64 -1.71 11.29
CA ILE A 360 -14.90 -1.08 10.86
C ILE A 360 -15.95 -2.12 10.44
N THR A 361 -15.52 -3.26 9.92
CA THR A 361 -16.41 -4.34 9.47
C THR A 361 -16.70 -5.40 10.54
N GLY A 362 -16.20 -5.24 11.76
CA GLY A 362 -16.41 -6.19 12.87
C GLY A 362 -15.68 -7.53 12.69
N GLN A 363 -14.66 -7.59 11.84
CA GLN A 363 -13.89 -8.82 11.57
C GLN A 363 -12.73 -9.06 12.57
N VAL A 364 -12.59 -8.20 13.60
CA VAL A 364 -11.58 -8.32 14.64
C VAL A 364 -12.28 -8.38 16.00
N GLU A 365 -11.86 -9.28 16.88
CA GLU A 365 -12.36 -9.42 18.25
C GLU A 365 -11.85 -8.28 19.16
N GLN A 366 -12.08 -7.05 18.76
CA GLN A 366 -11.76 -5.86 19.56
C GLN A 366 -13.00 -5.42 20.32
N LYS A 367 -12.79 -4.97 21.56
CA LYS A 367 -13.86 -4.43 22.41
C LYS A 367 -14.05 -2.93 22.22
N LEU A 368 -13.04 -2.24 21.70
CA LEU A 368 -13.04 -0.80 21.41
C LEU A 368 -12.23 -0.52 20.15
N ALA A 369 -12.76 0.33 19.26
CA ALA A 369 -12.04 0.93 18.16
C ALA A 369 -11.79 2.42 18.45
N ILE A 370 -10.56 2.90 18.26
CA ILE A 370 -10.19 4.30 18.42
C ILE A 370 -9.65 4.82 17.08
N PHE A 371 -10.30 5.80 16.50
CA PHE A 371 -9.86 6.45 15.28
C PHE A 371 -9.07 7.69 15.64
N VAL A 372 -7.86 7.79 15.13
CA VAL A 372 -6.94 8.92 15.37
C VAL A 372 -6.55 9.54 14.04
N GLU A 373 -6.00 10.76 14.08
CA GLU A 373 -5.68 11.49 12.88
C GLU A 373 -4.55 10.83 12.09
N ASP A 374 -3.44 10.48 12.76
CA ASP A 374 -2.23 9.96 12.12
C ASP A 374 -1.47 8.91 12.97
N ASP A 375 -0.30 8.50 12.47
CA ASP A 375 0.55 7.52 13.14
C ASP A 375 1.21 8.07 14.41
N PHE A 376 1.45 9.39 14.52
CA PHE A 376 2.01 9.98 15.72
C PHE A 376 0.98 10.02 16.86
N ALA A 377 -0.24 10.43 16.56
CA ALA A 377 -1.36 10.39 17.50
C ALA A 377 -1.61 8.96 18.02
N LYS A 378 -1.50 7.95 17.14
CA LYS A 378 -1.55 6.53 17.54
C LYS A 378 -0.44 6.17 18.53
N MET A 379 0.83 6.48 18.20
CA MET A 379 1.97 6.17 19.08
C MET A 379 1.82 6.83 20.45
N TRP A 380 1.39 8.08 20.47
CA TRP A 380 1.21 8.82 21.72
C TRP A 380 0.09 8.25 22.58
N LEU A 381 -1.06 7.93 21.98
CA LEU A 381 -2.17 7.28 22.68
C LEU A 381 -1.79 5.88 23.21
N GLU A 382 -1.08 5.08 22.42
CA GLU A 382 -0.58 3.78 22.88
C GLU A 382 0.33 3.89 24.09
N ALA A 383 1.25 4.88 24.10
CA ALA A 383 2.13 5.13 25.24
C ALA A 383 1.35 5.53 26.48
N MET A 384 0.33 6.38 26.36
CA MET A 384 -0.55 6.79 27.44
C MET A 384 -1.36 5.61 28.02
N LEU A 385 -1.96 4.80 27.16
CA LEU A 385 -2.73 3.61 27.58
C LEU A 385 -1.86 2.60 28.32
N ARG A 386 -0.65 2.31 27.80
CA ARG A 386 0.31 1.42 28.46
C ARG A 386 0.75 1.96 29.82
N GLN A 387 0.98 3.27 29.92
CA GLN A 387 1.37 3.92 31.18
C GLN A 387 0.29 3.77 32.28
N GLN A 388 -0.98 3.76 31.90
CA GLN A 388 -2.11 3.54 32.80
C GLN A 388 -2.48 2.06 33.00
N GLY A 389 -1.69 1.14 32.43
CA GLY A 389 -1.86 -0.31 32.63
C GLY A 389 -2.98 -0.93 31.77
N TYR A 390 -3.46 -0.25 30.73
CA TYR A 390 -4.41 -0.86 29.80
C TYR A 390 -3.71 -1.81 28.84
N SER A 391 -4.29 -3.02 28.67
CA SER A 391 -3.90 -3.92 27.60
C SER A 391 -4.43 -3.44 26.25
N LEU A 392 -3.56 -3.43 25.25
CA LEU A 392 -3.94 -3.08 23.89
C LEU A 392 -4.56 -4.25 23.11
N ASP A 393 -4.61 -5.46 23.68
CA ASP A 393 -5.09 -6.66 22.98
C ASP A 393 -6.55 -6.54 22.54
N HIS A 394 -7.34 -5.75 23.25
CA HIS A 394 -8.75 -5.52 22.95
C HIS A 394 -9.06 -4.10 22.44
N ILE A 395 -8.04 -3.28 22.22
CA ILE A 395 -8.17 -1.89 21.77
C ILE A 395 -7.49 -1.76 20.40
N GLY A 396 -8.27 -1.50 19.36
CA GLY A 396 -7.74 -1.16 18.05
C GLY A 396 -7.57 0.34 17.91
N ILE A 397 -6.36 0.82 17.60
CA ILE A 397 -6.09 2.23 17.34
C ILE A 397 -5.72 2.38 15.87
N PHE A 398 -6.51 3.17 15.14
CA PHE A 398 -6.50 3.24 13.69
C PHE A 398 -6.23 4.66 13.21
N PRO A 399 -5.05 4.93 12.60
CA PRO A 399 -4.75 6.21 11.99
C PRO A 399 -5.53 6.39 10.67
N MET A 400 -6.21 7.53 10.53
CA MET A 400 -7.14 7.81 9.43
C MET A 400 -6.56 8.77 8.37
N GLN A 401 -5.33 9.25 8.58
CA GLN A 401 -4.64 10.19 7.70
C GLN A 401 -5.45 11.49 7.47
N GLY A 402 -6.02 12.03 8.55
CA GLY A 402 -6.72 13.29 8.60
C GLY A 402 -7.92 13.30 9.54
N ASP A 403 -8.12 14.44 10.21
CA ASP A 403 -9.15 14.67 11.23
C ASP A 403 -10.57 14.47 10.70
N GLY A 404 -10.90 15.07 9.56
CA GLY A 404 -12.22 14.93 8.96
C GLY A 404 -12.56 13.51 8.54
N THR A 405 -11.57 12.68 8.20
CA THR A 405 -11.76 11.26 7.91
C THR A 405 -12.00 10.46 9.19
N ALA A 406 -11.23 10.73 10.23
CA ALA A 406 -11.37 10.08 11.54
C ALA A 406 -12.76 10.34 12.15
N VAL A 407 -13.23 11.60 12.13
CA VAL A 407 -14.56 11.97 12.63
C VAL A 407 -15.68 11.29 11.86
N LYS A 408 -15.68 11.36 10.53
CA LYS A 408 -16.69 10.71 9.68
C LYS A 408 -16.75 9.21 9.90
N MET A 409 -15.58 8.59 10.05
CA MET A 409 -15.49 7.15 10.28
C MET A 409 -16.05 6.75 11.64
N ASN A 410 -15.74 7.52 12.69
CA ASN A 410 -16.30 7.31 14.02
C ASN A 410 -17.82 7.47 14.03
N GLU A 411 -18.36 8.49 13.39
CA GLU A 411 -19.82 8.69 13.29
C GLU A 411 -20.48 7.55 12.54
N TYR A 412 -19.90 7.13 11.41
CA TYR A 412 -20.42 6.01 10.64
C TYR A 412 -20.39 4.70 11.44
N HIS A 413 -19.28 4.40 12.09
CA HIS A 413 -19.10 3.20 12.90
C HIS A 413 -20.14 3.13 14.02
N ASN A 414 -20.33 4.22 14.77
CA ASN A 414 -21.27 4.26 15.90
C ASN A 414 -22.74 4.26 15.46
N ARG A 415 -23.06 4.65 14.22
CA ARG A 415 -24.42 4.61 13.66
C ARG A 415 -24.78 3.27 13.03
N ASN A 416 -23.80 2.40 12.81
CA ASN A 416 -24.04 1.10 12.15
C ASN A 416 -24.61 0.08 13.15
N PRO A 417 -25.88 -0.36 13.02
CA PRO A 417 -26.49 -1.30 13.97
C PRO A 417 -25.91 -2.72 13.89
N ALA A 418 -25.19 -3.03 12.83
CA ALA A 418 -24.53 -4.34 12.67
C ALA A 418 -23.24 -4.47 13.49
N LEU A 419 -22.71 -3.34 14.01
CA LEU A 419 -21.48 -3.31 14.78
C LEU A 419 -21.80 -3.25 16.28
N THR A 420 -21.35 -4.26 17.01
CA THR A 420 -21.52 -4.32 18.48
C THR A 420 -20.43 -3.54 19.22
N VAL A 421 -19.26 -3.40 18.60
CA VAL A 421 -18.12 -2.65 19.15
C VAL A 421 -18.36 -1.17 18.96
N LYS A 422 -18.19 -0.38 20.03
CA LYS A 422 -18.26 1.09 19.95
C LYS A 422 -16.92 1.66 19.53
N SER A 423 -16.96 2.86 18.94
CA SER A 423 -15.75 3.59 18.61
C SER A 423 -15.66 4.95 19.30
N ILE A 424 -14.42 5.44 19.34
CA ILE A 424 -14.06 6.78 19.82
C ILE A 424 -13.21 7.41 18.71
N CYS A 425 -13.31 8.70 18.51
CA CYS A 425 -12.39 9.47 17.69
C CYS A 425 -11.54 10.37 18.60
N ILE A 426 -10.23 10.41 18.34
CA ILE A 426 -9.32 11.35 18.99
C ILE A 426 -8.64 12.16 17.90
N ILE A 427 -8.95 13.45 17.87
CA ILE A 427 -8.41 14.42 16.93
C ILE A 427 -7.24 15.18 17.55
N ASP A 428 -6.38 15.72 16.71
CA ASP A 428 -5.23 16.48 17.14
C ASP A 428 -5.61 17.84 17.75
N GLY A 429 -4.70 18.45 18.49
CA GLY A 429 -4.94 19.69 19.18
C GLY A 429 -5.25 20.87 18.27
N ASP A 430 -4.68 20.89 17.07
CA ASP A 430 -4.85 21.91 16.03
C ASP A 430 -5.93 21.59 15.00
N SER A 431 -6.59 20.42 15.11
CA SER A 431 -7.69 20.03 14.22
C SER A 431 -8.81 21.09 14.18
N LYS A 432 -9.42 21.25 13.02
CA LYS A 432 -10.60 22.13 12.82
C LYS A 432 -11.91 21.51 13.28
N GLU A 433 -11.92 20.20 13.50
CA GLU A 433 -13.10 19.47 13.96
C GLU A 433 -13.42 19.80 15.43
N VAL A 434 -14.68 19.62 15.84
CA VAL A 434 -15.15 20.02 17.17
C VAL A 434 -15.06 18.83 18.14
N ASN A 435 -14.52 19.10 19.35
CA ASN A 435 -14.61 18.17 20.46
C ASN A 435 -16.07 17.98 20.88
N ASP A 436 -16.59 16.75 20.81
CA ASP A 436 -18.01 16.44 21.05
C ASP A 436 -18.12 15.07 21.77
N ALA A 437 -18.32 15.15 23.08
CA ALA A 437 -18.40 13.94 23.90
C ALA A 437 -19.65 13.08 23.60
N GLU A 438 -20.77 13.67 23.12
CA GLU A 438 -21.97 12.93 22.73
C GLU A 438 -21.69 12.06 21.49
N LYS A 439 -20.92 12.58 20.58
CA LYS A 439 -20.44 11.86 19.39
C LYS A 439 -19.17 11.04 19.63
N ARG A 440 -18.65 11.04 20.85
CA ARG A 440 -17.41 10.35 21.25
C ARG A 440 -16.20 10.86 20.47
N ILE A 441 -16.11 12.17 20.28
CA ILE A 441 -14.98 12.85 19.64
C ILE A 441 -14.25 13.63 20.73
N PHE A 442 -12.98 13.32 20.93
CA PHE A 442 -12.11 13.91 21.93
C PHE A 442 -10.89 14.52 21.27
N ARG A 443 -10.19 15.41 21.96
CA ARG A 443 -9.06 16.15 21.42
C ARG A 443 -7.80 15.90 22.23
N LEU A 444 -6.66 15.73 21.56
CA LEU A 444 -5.34 15.75 22.18
C LEU A 444 -5.00 17.17 22.69
N PRO A 445 -4.12 17.30 23.70
CA PRO A 445 -3.77 18.60 24.26
C PRO A 445 -2.83 19.40 23.36
N GLY A 446 -2.93 20.74 23.49
CA GLY A 446 -2.06 21.68 22.81
C GLY A 446 -2.44 21.94 21.35
N ALA A 447 -1.45 22.37 20.55
CA ALA A 447 -1.59 22.55 19.11
C ALA A 447 -1.11 21.29 18.36
N ALA A 448 0.03 21.34 17.68
CA ALA A 448 0.60 20.18 17.00
C ALA A 448 1.12 19.15 18.02
N PRO A 449 0.68 17.89 17.98
CA PRO A 449 1.04 16.86 18.95
C PRO A 449 2.54 16.63 19.09
N GLU A 450 3.28 16.61 17.98
CA GLU A 450 4.72 16.43 17.96
C GLU A 450 5.44 17.52 18.75
N LEU A 451 5.02 18.79 18.54
CA LEU A 451 5.62 19.92 19.22
C LEU A 451 5.35 19.89 20.72
N VAL A 452 4.12 19.55 21.11
CA VAL A 452 3.72 19.45 22.53
C VAL A 452 4.58 18.40 23.26
N VAL A 453 4.69 17.21 22.71
CA VAL A 453 5.50 16.14 23.30
C VAL A 453 6.97 16.55 23.35
N PHE A 454 7.50 17.12 22.28
CA PHE A 454 8.89 17.52 22.19
C PHE A 454 9.24 18.59 23.25
N GLU A 455 8.50 19.70 23.28
CA GLU A 455 8.75 20.81 24.22
C GLU A 455 8.62 20.37 25.68
N GLN A 456 7.62 19.57 25.99
CA GLN A 456 7.38 19.09 27.35
C GLN A 456 8.45 18.11 27.81
N VAL A 457 8.94 17.23 26.92
CA VAL A 457 10.09 16.38 27.22
C VAL A 457 11.33 17.22 27.49
N LEU A 458 11.60 18.24 26.68
CA LEU A 458 12.72 19.14 26.91
C LEU A 458 12.60 19.95 28.21
N ALA A 459 11.39 20.35 28.60
CA ALA A 459 11.16 21.04 29.86
C ALA A 459 11.52 20.19 31.08
N LYS A 460 11.38 18.88 30.99
CA LYS A 460 11.78 17.92 32.06
C LYS A 460 13.11 17.22 31.82
N TRP A 461 13.90 17.70 30.86
CA TRP A 461 15.17 17.05 30.47
C TRP A 461 16.12 16.71 31.62
N PRO A 462 16.32 17.57 32.66
CA PRO A 462 17.18 17.21 33.78
C PRO A 462 16.79 15.91 34.51
N LEU A 463 15.51 15.52 34.45
CA LEU A 463 14.99 14.32 35.10
C LEU A 463 14.95 13.11 34.18
N ILE A 464 14.68 13.29 32.90
CA ILE A 464 14.39 12.22 31.96
C ILE A 464 15.35 12.13 30.77
N GLY A 465 16.23 13.12 30.56
CA GLY A 465 17.12 13.18 29.40
C GLY A 465 18.00 11.95 29.24
N GLY A 466 18.51 11.38 30.34
CA GLY A 466 19.26 10.12 30.28
C GLY A 466 18.42 8.94 29.79
N LYS A 467 17.13 8.87 30.17
CA LYS A 467 16.24 7.83 29.69
C LYS A 467 15.86 8.02 28.21
N VAL A 468 15.68 9.27 27.77
CA VAL A 468 15.50 9.60 26.36
C VAL A 468 16.74 9.17 25.57
N SER A 469 17.95 9.45 26.05
CA SER A 469 19.21 9.05 25.40
C SER A 469 19.27 7.52 25.19
N VAL A 470 18.96 6.76 26.23
CA VAL A 470 18.90 5.28 26.14
C VAL A 470 17.83 4.82 25.15
N GLY A 471 16.66 5.47 25.13
CA GLY A 471 15.60 5.20 24.16
C GLY A 471 16.00 5.53 22.71
N LEU A 472 16.98 6.41 22.54
CA LEU A 472 17.59 6.77 21.27
C LEU A 472 18.85 5.93 20.95
N PHE A 473 19.02 4.80 21.62
CA PHE A 473 20.16 3.90 21.45
C PHE A 473 21.52 4.54 21.73
N GLN A 474 21.55 5.59 22.57
CA GLN A 474 22.76 6.29 23.00
C GLN A 474 23.08 5.98 24.46
N GLU A 475 24.30 6.29 24.88
CA GLU A 475 24.71 6.14 26.28
C GLU A 475 23.96 7.15 27.18
N LEU A 476 23.72 6.78 28.43
CA LEU A 476 23.10 7.66 29.42
C LEU A 476 23.87 8.98 29.59
N ALA A 477 25.20 8.94 29.50
CA ALA A 477 26.08 10.08 29.60
C ALA A 477 25.99 11.03 28.38
N ALA A 478 25.37 10.61 27.27
CA ALA A 478 25.20 11.44 26.10
C ALA A 478 24.04 12.46 26.22
N ALA A 479 23.31 12.48 27.32
CA ALA A 479 22.11 13.30 27.51
C ALA A 479 22.34 14.79 27.22
N ASP A 480 23.45 15.38 27.67
CA ASP A 480 23.73 16.80 27.45
C ASP A 480 24.01 17.11 25.98
N ARG A 481 24.74 16.22 25.28
CA ARG A 481 24.98 16.35 23.84
C ARG A 481 23.68 16.26 23.05
N ILE A 482 22.83 15.30 23.40
CA ILE A 482 21.53 15.11 22.74
C ILE A 482 20.64 16.32 22.98
N LYS A 483 20.65 16.89 24.19
CA LYS A 483 19.91 18.12 24.49
C LYS A 483 20.25 19.25 23.55
N VAL A 484 21.54 19.47 23.29
CA VAL A 484 21.99 20.52 22.34
C VAL A 484 21.44 20.24 20.94
N ILE A 485 21.51 18.99 20.48
CA ILE A 485 20.97 18.60 19.17
C ILE A 485 19.45 18.85 19.13
N CYS A 486 18.72 18.49 20.17
CA CYS A 486 17.27 18.74 20.27
C CYS A 486 16.97 20.25 20.22
N ASP A 487 17.68 21.08 21.01
CA ASP A 487 17.48 22.53 21.04
C ASP A 487 17.77 23.18 19.69
N ASP A 488 18.80 22.70 18.97
CA ASP A 488 19.15 23.20 17.64
C ASP A 488 18.13 22.79 16.59
N THR A 489 17.72 21.51 16.60
CA THR A 489 16.69 20.99 15.69
C THR A 489 15.35 21.69 15.91
N GLY A 490 14.90 21.85 17.16
CA GLY A 490 13.65 22.52 17.47
C GLY A 490 13.60 23.99 17.02
N ARG A 491 14.78 24.69 17.04
CA ARG A 491 14.87 26.07 16.54
C ARG A 491 14.85 26.20 15.02
N GLN A 492 15.33 25.17 14.31
CA GLN A 492 15.45 25.16 12.84
C GLN A 492 14.24 24.55 12.15
N CYS A 493 13.52 23.64 12.82
CA CYS A 493 12.38 22.95 12.26
C CYS A 493 11.20 23.91 12.05
N ARG A 494 10.74 24.01 10.80
CA ARG A 494 9.59 24.84 10.41
C ARG A 494 8.30 24.04 10.28
N ASP A 495 8.44 22.75 10.03
CA ASP A 495 7.32 21.81 9.87
C ASP A 495 7.39 20.79 11.01
N HIS A 496 6.43 20.87 11.94
CA HIS A 496 6.41 20.07 13.16
C HIS A 496 6.28 18.56 12.87
N HIS A 497 5.65 18.18 11.77
CA HIS A 497 5.54 16.80 11.35
C HIS A 497 6.88 16.17 10.94
N LEU A 498 7.86 16.99 10.57
CA LEU A 498 9.22 16.56 10.23
C LEU A 498 10.19 16.59 11.42
N LEU A 499 9.76 17.07 12.59
CA LEU A 499 10.62 17.31 13.74
C LEU A 499 11.42 16.08 14.17
N PHE A 500 10.76 14.95 14.35
CA PHE A 500 11.40 13.70 14.76
C PHE A 500 12.23 13.05 13.64
N ALA A 501 11.90 13.32 12.38
CA ALA A 501 12.72 12.89 11.25
C ALA A 501 14.04 13.64 11.21
N GLN A 502 13.99 14.98 11.29
CA GLN A 502 15.19 15.83 11.34
C GLN A 502 16.06 15.53 12.57
N LEU A 503 15.44 15.30 13.72
CA LEU A 503 16.16 14.91 14.92
C LEU A 503 16.85 13.55 14.74
N GLY A 504 16.20 12.59 14.10
CA GLY A 504 16.78 11.29 13.77
C GLY A 504 17.99 11.39 12.84
N GLU A 505 17.93 12.25 11.84
CA GLU A 505 19.04 12.53 10.93
C GLU A 505 20.28 13.05 11.68
N HIS A 506 20.09 14.01 12.61
CA HIS A 506 21.16 14.54 13.45
C HIS A 506 21.70 13.55 14.49
N LEU A 507 20.96 12.45 14.76
CA LEU A 507 21.32 11.42 15.72
C LEU A 507 21.80 10.11 15.06
N ASN A 508 22.63 10.21 14.02
CA ASN A 508 23.17 9.09 13.27
C ASN A 508 22.09 8.26 12.55
N MET A 509 21.13 8.93 11.90
CA MET A 509 20.10 8.33 11.05
C MET A 509 19.16 7.39 11.81
N ILE A 510 18.79 7.74 13.04
CA ILE A 510 17.76 6.99 13.77
C ILE A 510 16.41 7.20 13.08
N PRO A 511 15.62 6.14 12.80
CA PRO A 511 14.31 6.28 12.18
C PRO A 511 13.39 7.21 12.97
N ALA A 512 12.65 8.09 12.28
CA ALA A 512 11.72 9.05 12.89
C ALA A 512 10.76 8.40 13.90
N SER A 513 10.21 7.21 13.59
CA SER A 513 9.32 6.47 14.48
C SER A 513 10.00 6.02 15.77
N SER A 514 11.29 5.67 15.73
CA SER A 514 12.06 5.29 16.92
C SER A 514 12.32 6.51 17.80
N VAL A 515 12.62 7.65 17.19
CA VAL A 515 12.79 8.92 17.91
C VAL A 515 11.48 9.34 18.57
N ALA A 516 10.39 9.36 17.80
CA ALA A 516 9.06 9.67 18.30
C ALA A 516 8.66 8.75 19.47
N MET A 517 8.87 7.43 19.34
CA MET A 517 8.57 6.46 20.38
C MET A 517 9.36 6.71 21.67
N ALA A 518 10.65 7.07 21.58
CA ALA A 518 11.47 7.42 22.73
C ALA A 518 10.89 8.64 23.47
N PHE A 519 10.46 9.65 22.72
CA PHE A 519 9.87 10.87 23.28
C PHE A 519 8.49 10.62 23.92
N VAL A 520 7.56 9.99 23.21
CA VAL A 520 6.19 9.74 23.74
C VAL A 520 6.20 8.83 24.96
N ASN A 521 7.07 7.82 25.01
CA ASN A 521 7.19 6.95 26.18
C ASN A 521 7.72 7.70 27.41
N GLN A 522 8.73 8.56 27.24
CA GLN A 522 9.25 9.37 28.34
C GLN A 522 8.30 10.47 28.75
N TRP A 523 7.57 11.04 27.81
CA TRP A 523 6.50 11.99 28.08
C TRP A 523 5.41 11.36 28.97
N ALA A 524 4.89 10.19 28.59
CA ALA A 524 3.84 9.51 29.34
C ALA A 524 4.28 9.20 30.78
N GLN A 525 5.54 8.80 30.99
CA GLN A 525 6.10 8.56 32.32
C GLN A 525 6.30 9.86 33.13
N ALA A 526 6.65 10.95 32.46
CA ALA A 526 6.99 12.20 33.12
C ALA A 526 5.75 13.06 33.48
N TYR A 527 4.61 12.81 32.82
CA TYR A 527 3.39 13.57 32.97
C TYR A 527 2.16 12.70 33.31
N PRO A 528 2.19 11.88 34.37
CA PRO A 528 1.11 10.95 34.68
C PRO A 528 -0.24 11.64 34.92
N GLU A 529 -0.24 12.85 35.50
CA GLU A 529 -1.47 13.63 35.73
C GLU A 529 -2.11 14.09 34.41
N LEU A 530 -1.30 14.47 33.41
CA LEU A 530 -1.81 14.82 32.09
C LEU A 530 -2.38 13.60 31.38
N VAL A 531 -1.68 12.45 31.49
CA VAL A 531 -2.16 11.18 30.94
C VAL A 531 -3.52 10.81 31.55
N GLU A 532 -3.65 10.90 32.88
CA GLU A 532 -4.91 10.62 33.57
C GLU A 532 -6.04 11.57 33.12
N ASN A 533 -5.78 12.87 33.07
CA ASN A 533 -6.75 13.86 32.62
C ASN A 533 -7.23 13.62 31.18
N LEU A 534 -6.35 13.16 30.28
CA LEU A 534 -6.69 12.83 28.91
C LEU A 534 -7.49 11.54 28.77
N LEU A 535 -7.19 10.53 29.59
CA LEU A 535 -7.86 9.24 29.53
C LEU A 535 -9.15 9.17 30.36
N ASN A 536 -9.32 10.04 31.37
CA ASN A 536 -10.52 10.07 32.21
C ASN A 536 -11.84 10.18 31.42
N PRO A 537 -11.97 11.04 30.39
CA PRO A 537 -13.17 11.07 29.57
C PRO A 537 -13.44 9.78 28.79
N LEU A 538 -12.40 9.00 28.53
CA LEU A 538 -12.45 7.74 27.79
C LEU A 538 -12.69 6.53 28.71
N ALA A 539 -12.48 6.67 30.02
CA ALA A 539 -12.44 5.58 31.00
C ALA A 539 -13.71 4.69 30.99
N SER A 540 -14.88 5.27 30.72
CA SER A 540 -16.14 4.52 30.59
C SER A 540 -16.22 3.64 29.35
N SER A 541 -15.39 3.91 28.35
CA SER A 541 -15.36 3.20 27.08
C SER A 541 -14.18 2.24 26.96
N LEU A 542 -13.12 2.44 27.76
CA LEU A 542 -11.95 1.57 27.78
C LEU A 542 -12.30 0.21 28.42
N PRO A 543 -11.88 -0.91 27.81
CA PRO A 543 -12.12 -2.23 28.38
C PRO A 543 -11.34 -2.39 29.69
N ARG A 544 -12.04 -2.73 30.77
CA ARG A 544 -11.41 -3.07 32.04
C ARG A 544 -10.97 -4.52 31.99
N GLU A 545 -9.74 -4.82 32.40
CA GLU A 545 -9.32 -6.19 32.64
C GLU A 545 -10.13 -6.74 33.84
N THR A 546 -10.85 -7.82 33.62
CA THR A 546 -11.34 -8.63 34.72
C THR A 546 -10.10 -9.27 35.36
N PRO A 547 -9.83 -9.04 36.65
CA PRO A 547 -8.71 -9.72 37.29
C PRO A 547 -8.86 -11.24 37.10
N PRO A 548 -7.79 -11.99 36.88
CA PRO A 548 -7.85 -13.44 36.75
C PRO A 548 -8.58 -14.00 37.98
N PRO A 549 -9.44 -15.01 37.83
CA PRO A 549 -10.14 -15.61 38.94
C PRO A 549 -9.08 -16.04 39.97
N ALA A 550 -9.23 -15.57 41.22
CA ALA A 550 -8.32 -15.90 42.31
C ALA A 550 -8.14 -17.42 42.33
N SER A 551 -6.92 -17.87 42.16
CA SER A 551 -6.55 -19.27 42.24
C SER A 551 -7.04 -19.80 43.60
N GLY A 552 -8.11 -20.58 43.56
CA GLY A 552 -8.68 -21.18 44.75
C GLY A 552 -7.63 -22.00 45.49
N SER A 553 -7.37 -21.59 46.71
CA SER A 553 -6.59 -22.38 47.66
C SER A 553 -7.25 -23.76 47.78
N SER A 554 -6.60 -24.77 47.22
CA SER A 554 -6.94 -26.18 47.50
C SER A 554 -6.77 -26.43 48.99
N LYS A 555 -7.87 -26.44 49.72
CA LYS A 555 -7.91 -27.09 51.03
C LYS A 555 -7.80 -28.58 50.79
N THR A 556 -6.67 -29.12 51.16
CA THR A 556 -6.52 -30.55 51.48
C THR A 556 -7.34 -30.85 52.70
N GLU A 557 -8.51 -31.44 52.55
CA GLU A 557 -9.14 -32.21 53.63
C GLU A 557 -8.67 -33.65 53.50
N GLY A 558 -7.87 -34.04 54.49
CA GLY A 558 -7.61 -35.42 54.77
C GLY A 558 -8.87 -36.06 55.36
N ASP A 559 -9.30 -37.16 54.81
CA ASP A 559 -10.21 -38.07 55.53
C ASP A 559 -9.61 -39.47 55.60
N SER A 560 -9.44 -39.85 56.85
CA SER A 560 -9.18 -41.20 57.28
C SER A 560 -10.48 -41.87 57.62
N SER A 561 -10.81 -43.02 57.01
CA SER A 561 -11.35 -44.19 57.73
C SER A 561 -11.97 -45.19 56.74
N ALA A 562 -11.38 -46.36 56.68
CA ALA A 562 -12.09 -47.61 56.44
C ALA A 562 -12.52 -48.15 57.81
N PRO A 563 -13.28 -49.28 58.04
CA PRO A 563 -13.81 -50.29 57.10
C PRO A 563 -15.24 -50.77 57.44
N SER A 564 -15.87 -51.44 56.54
CA SER A 564 -16.46 -52.81 56.67
C SER A 564 -17.25 -53.20 55.42
#